data_0d0c9d5518a8d284ac12ac3908a8d560
#
_entry.id   0d0c9d5518a8d284ac12ac3908a8d560
#
_cell.length_a   1.000
_cell.length_b   1.000
_cell.length_c   1.000
_cell.angle_alpha   90.00
_cell.angle_beta   90.00
_cell.angle_gamma   90.00
#
_symmetry.space_group_name_H-M   'P 1'
#
loop_
_entity.id
_entity.type
_entity.pdbx_description
1 polymer ?
#
loop_
_entity_poly.entity_id
_entity_poly.type
_entity_poly.pdbx_seq_one_letter_code
_entity_poly.pdbx_strand_id
1 'polypeptide(L)'
;LGDVYKRQDPEANMWLNPQSWSVISGLANEAQADLALQNVYDKLNTEYGAILMDPPYHAHAFEGALAVIYNAGTKENAGIFSQSQGWIILAEALRGHGERAFNYFIENAPAAQNNRAEIRRLEPYCYGQFTEGKHSPNFGRSHVHWLTGTASTVMVGCVEGILGMRPDFYGLKIAPSVPKEWEEFEIEKDFRGSHLHIIVKNPGHAESGCEKLFVNGEQMKDNYIPQEKLS
;
A
#
# COMPACT_ATOMS: atom_id res chain seq x y z
N LEU A 1 -3.76 13.43 -17.49
CA LEU A 1 -4.61 14.39 -18.22
C LEU A 1 -5.48 15.26 -17.31
N GLY A 2 -5.95 14.72 -16.17
CA GLY A 2 -6.72 15.51 -15.20
C GLY A 2 -5.93 16.65 -14.54
N ASP A 3 -4.62 16.52 -14.41
CA ASP A 3 -3.80 17.46 -13.65
C ASP A 3 -3.51 18.78 -14.39
N VAL A 4 -3.56 18.78 -15.71
CA VAL A 4 -3.28 20.00 -16.48
C VAL A 4 -4.35 21.07 -16.25
N TYR A 5 -5.59 20.67 -16.10
CA TYR A 5 -6.71 21.58 -15.80
C TYR A 5 -6.85 21.89 -14.31
N LYS A 6 -6.38 20.99 -13.44
CA LYS A 6 -6.44 21.14 -11.98
C LYS A 6 -5.33 22.02 -11.41
N ARG A 7 -4.28 22.31 -12.16
CA ARG A 7 -3.18 23.18 -11.71
C ARG A 7 -3.61 24.60 -11.33
N GLN A 8 -4.80 25.01 -11.72
CA GLN A 8 -5.37 26.31 -11.38
C GLN A 8 -6.33 26.26 -10.18
N ASP A 9 -6.69 25.05 -9.73
CA ASP A 9 -7.54 24.87 -8.57
C ASP A 9 -6.67 24.78 -7.32
N PRO A 10 -6.85 25.66 -6.33
CA PRO A 10 -6.14 25.56 -5.06
C PRO A 10 -6.54 24.34 -4.22
N GLU A 11 -7.71 23.75 -4.51
CA GLU A 11 -8.23 22.56 -3.83
C GLU A 11 -7.98 21.29 -4.65
N ALA A 12 -7.95 20.14 -4.00
CA ALA A 12 -7.83 18.80 -4.63
C ALA A 12 -6.68 18.68 -5.66
N ASN A 13 -5.57 19.34 -5.42
CA ASN A 13 -4.47 19.37 -6.37
C ASN A 13 -3.53 18.18 -6.31
N MET A 14 -3.64 17.34 -5.27
CA MET A 14 -2.90 16.10 -5.14
C MET A 14 -3.82 14.93 -4.76
N TRP A 15 -3.69 13.81 -5.46
CA TRP A 15 -4.49 12.59 -5.26
C TRP A 15 -3.61 11.36 -5.07
N LEU A 16 -3.96 10.50 -4.11
CA LEU A 16 -3.23 9.28 -3.77
C LEU A 16 -3.21 8.25 -4.91
N ASN A 17 -4.38 7.93 -5.46
CA ASN A 17 -4.51 6.84 -6.42
C ASN A 17 -3.69 7.04 -7.70
N PRO A 18 -3.65 8.23 -8.34
CA PRO A 18 -2.78 8.45 -9.48
C PRO A 18 -1.30 8.25 -9.17
N GLN A 19 -0.84 8.61 -7.97
CA GLN A 19 0.55 8.41 -7.57
C GLN A 19 0.88 6.92 -7.44
N SER A 20 0.07 6.16 -6.69
CA SER A 20 0.28 4.72 -6.51
C SER A 20 0.25 3.97 -7.85
N TRP A 21 -0.76 4.25 -8.67
CA TRP A 21 -0.95 3.55 -9.94
C TRP A 21 0.06 3.95 -11.02
N SER A 22 0.62 5.16 -10.99
CA SER A 22 1.71 5.53 -11.89
C SER A 22 2.95 4.63 -11.69
N VAL A 23 3.18 4.19 -10.46
CA VAL A 23 4.26 3.28 -10.09
C VAL A 23 3.88 1.82 -10.41
N ILE A 24 2.72 1.36 -9.94
CA ILE A 24 2.26 -0.03 -10.12
C ILE A 24 2.17 -0.41 -11.60
N SER A 25 1.70 0.50 -12.45
CA SER A 25 1.57 0.28 -13.89
C SER A 25 2.89 0.36 -14.67
N GLY A 26 3.96 0.85 -14.04
CA GLY A 26 5.25 1.09 -14.71
C GLY A 26 5.25 2.27 -15.69
N LEU A 27 4.23 3.15 -15.66
CA LEU A 27 4.18 4.35 -16.49
C LEU A 27 5.15 5.44 -16.05
N ALA A 28 5.35 5.59 -14.74
CA ALA A 28 6.34 6.51 -14.20
C ALA A 28 7.75 5.96 -14.39
N ASN A 29 8.67 6.79 -14.88
CA ASN A 29 10.09 6.46 -14.79
C ASN A 29 10.55 6.54 -13.31
N GLU A 30 11.77 6.10 -13.01
CA GLU A 30 12.28 6.01 -11.64
C GLU A 30 12.18 7.34 -10.88
N ALA A 31 12.66 8.43 -11.47
CA ALA A 31 12.62 9.75 -10.84
C ALA A 31 11.19 10.26 -10.60
N GLN A 32 10.27 9.98 -11.52
CA GLN A 32 8.86 10.30 -11.36
C GLN A 32 8.20 9.46 -10.28
N ALA A 33 8.51 8.16 -10.22
CA ALA A 33 8.01 7.25 -9.21
C ALA A 33 8.46 7.68 -7.81
N ASP A 34 9.75 7.93 -7.63
CA ASP A 34 10.32 8.37 -6.34
C ASP A 34 9.73 9.71 -5.89
N LEU A 35 9.58 10.67 -6.80
CA LEU A 35 8.96 11.96 -6.52
C LEU A 35 7.48 11.81 -6.15
N ALA A 36 6.73 10.95 -6.85
CA ALA A 36 5.33 10.68 -6.57
C ALA A 36 5.13 10.10 -5.17
N LEU A 37 5.91 9.07 -4.83
CA LEU A 37 5.85 8.41 -3.53
C LEU A 37 6.33 9.32 -2.40
N GLN A 38 7.37 10.13 -2.62
CA GLN A 38 7.82 11.10 -1.64
C GLN A 38 6.74 12.16 -1.34
N ASN A 39 6.06 12.66 -2.38
CA ASN A 39 4.95 13.60 -2.18
C ASN A 39 3.75 12.96 -1.45
N VAL A 40 3.46 11.68 -1.67
CA VAL A 40 2.44 10.97 -0.89
C VAL A 40 2.83 10.93 0.58
N TYR A 41 4.07 10.54 0.87
CA TYR A 41 4.57 10.45 2.24
C TYR A 41 4.52 11.81 2.94
N ASP A 42 4.98 12.87 2.29
CA ASP A 42 5.09 14.21 2.89
C ASP A 42 3.74 14.92 3.07
N LYS A 43 2.78 14.67 2.16
CA LYS A 43 1.53 15.47 2.10
C LYS A 43 0.29 14.69 2.49
N LEU A 44 0.21 13.41 2.13
CA LEU A 44 -1.00 12.61 2.30
C LEU A 44 -0.93 11.65 3.48
N ASN A 45 0.26 11.23 3.92
CA ASN A 45 0.39 10.27 5.00
C ASN A 45 -0.07 10.83 6.35
N THR A 46 -0.64 9.97 7.18
CA THR A 46 -1.07 10.23 8.55
C THR A 46 -0.87 8.99 9.40
N GLU A 47 -0.95 9.13 10.71
CA GLU A 47 -0.88 8.00 11.66
C GLU A 47 -2.00 6.96 11.55
N TYR A 48 -2.98 7.16 10.64
CA TYR A 48 -4.08 6.23 10.35
C TYR A 48 -4.08 5.77 8.90
N GLY A 49 -3.05 6.13 8.13
CA GLY A 49 -2.89 5.88 6.70
C GLY A 49 -2.95 7.16 5.85
N ALA A 50 -2.79 6.99 4.54
CA ALA A 50 -2.77 8.11 3.59
C ALA A 50 -4.18 8.57 3.21
N ILE A 51 -4.43 9.90 3.28
CA ILE A 51 -5.67 10.51 2.80
C ILE A 51 -5.75 10.46 1.27
N LEU A 52 -6.98 10.40 0.72
CA LEU A 52 -7.19 10.27 -0.72
C LEU A 52 -6.73 11.48 -1.52
N MET A 53 -6.82 12.65 -0.95
CA MET A 53 -6.40 13.88 -1.63
C MET A 53 -6.15 15.03 -0.65
N ASP A 54 -5.39 16.04 -1.06
CA ASP A 54 -5.09 17.24 -0.31
C ASP A 54 -4.90 18.45 -1.26
N PRO A 55 -5.34 19.65 -0.90
CA PRO A 55 -6.32 19.95 0.14
C PRO A 55 -7.75 19.50 -0.24
N PRO A 56 -8.66 19.33 0.75
CA PRO A 56 -10.03 18.97 0.49
C PRO A 56 -10.82 20.07 -0.20
N TYR A 57 -11.94 19.72 -0.80
CA TYR A 57 -12.92 20.70 -1.29
C TYR A 57 -13.72 21.31 -0.15
N HIS A 58 -13.81 22.63 -0.12
CA HIS A 58 -14.62 23.41 0.81
C HIS A 58 -15.67 24.28 0.11
N ALA A 59 -15.33 24.86 -1.02
CA ALA A 59 -16.05 25.98 -1.62
C ALA A 59 -16.63 25.71 -3.00
N HIS A 60 -16.32 24.57 -3.63
CA HIS A 60 -16.80 24.33 -4.97
C HIS A 60 -18.26 23.87 -4.97
N ALA A 61 -19.14 24.75 -5.48
CA ALA A 61 -20.40 24.33 -6.08
C ALA A 61 -20.04 23.64 -7.38
N PHE A 62 -20.07 22.31 -7.42
CA PHE A 62 -19.43 21.61 -8.49
C PHE A 62 -20.41 20.97 -9.47
N GLU A 63 -20.24 21.27 -10.71
CA GLU A 63 -20.82 20.53 -11.83
C GLU A 63 -19.91 19.33 -12.19
N GLY A 64 -19.95 18.23 -11.38
CA GLY A 64 -19.30 16.97 -11.75
C GLY A 64 -18.32 16.31 -10.78
N ALA A 65 -17.83 16.91 -9.66
CA ALA A 65 -17.06 16.18 -8.66
C ALA A 65 -17.91 15.75 -7.47
N LEU A 66 -18.29 14.48 -7.45
CA LEU A 66 -19.06 13.91 -6.34
C LEU A 66 -18.38 14.07 -4.97
N ALA A 67 -17.06 14.26 -4.95
CA ALA A 67 -16.31 14.47 -3.71
C ALA A 67 -16.81 15.66 -2.89
N VAL A 68 -17.30 16.73 -3.54
CA VAL A 68 -17.79 17.94 -2.85
C VAL A 68 -19.05 17.71 -2.00
N ILE A 69 -19.76 16.60 -2.19
CA ILE A 69 -20.94 16.28 -1.35
C ILE A 69 -20.55 15.77 0.05
N TYR A 70 -19.28 15.40 0.23
CA TYR A 70 -18.77 14.93 1.51
C TYR A 70 -18.06 16.05 2.27
N ASN A 71 -18.23 16.06 3.59
CA ASN A 71 -17.47 16.96 4.43
C ASN A 71 -15.96 16.72 4.30
N ALA A 72 -15.15 17.79 4.41
CA ALA A 72 -13.71 17.68 4.39
C ALA A 72 -13.18 16.65 5.40
N GLY A 73 -12.29 15.79 4.96
CA GLY A 73 -11.76 14.67 5.75
C GLY A 73 -12.62 13.42 5.75
N THR A 74 -13.71 13.36 4.95
CA THR A 74 -14.55 12.16 4.88
C THR A 74 -14.63 11.60 3.47
N LYS A 75 -14.69 10.28 3.35
CA LYS A 75 -14.80 9.56 2.07
C LYS A 75 -13.85 10.11 1.01
N GLU A 76 -14.35 10.41 -0.19
CA GLU A 76 -13.56 10.90 -1.31
C GLU A 76 -13.06 12.35 -1.12
N ASN A 77 -13.58 13.08 -0.14
CA ASN A 77 -13.12 14.44 0.17
C ASN A 77 -12.04 14.44 1.28
N ALA A 78 -10.86 13.94 0.95
CA ALA A 78 -9.70 13.85 1.85
C ALA A 78 -9.87 12.88 3.04
N GLY A 79 -10.77 11.89 2.95
CA GLY A 79 -10.80 10.76 3.86
C GLY A 79 -9.65 9.78 3.60
N ILE A 80 -9.33 8.94 4.57
CA ILE A 80 -8.41 7.81 4.41
C ILE A 80 -9.24 6.63 3.89
N PHE A 81 -9.24 6.42 2.59
CA PHE A 81 -9.94 5.29 1.99
C PHE A 81 -9.11 4.02 2.18
N SER A 82 -9.61 3.05 2.91
CA SER A 82 -8.81 1.90 3.35
C SER A 82 -8.35 1.03 2.19
N GLN A 83 -9.16 0.87 1.15
CA GLN A 83 -8.79 0.09 -0.04
C GLN A 83 -7.55 0.66 -0.76
N SER A 84 -7.40 1.98 -0.81
CA SER A 84 -6.27 2.65 -1.46
C SER A 84 -4.94 2.43 -0.74
N GLN A 85 -4.98 2.04 0.53
CA GLN A 85 -3.77 1.76 1.31
C GLN A 85 -3.02 0.54 0.77
N GLY A 86 -3.73 -0.50 0.30
CA GLY A 86 -3.08 -1.65 -0.34
C GLY A 86 -2.28 -1.28 -1.59
N TRP A 87 -2.73 -0.30 -2.35
CA TRP A 87 -2.02 0.17 -3.54
C TRP A 87 -0.76 0.97 -3.21
N ILE A 88 -0.80 1.83 -2.19
CA ILE A 88 0.42 2.57 -1.80
C ILE A 88 1.45 1.63 -1.17
N ILE A 89 1.03 0.64 -0.38
CA ILE A 89 1.92 -0.41 0.15
C ILE A 89 2.64 -1.12 -1.00
N LEU A 90 1.89 -1.56 -2.01
CA LEU A 90 2.47 -2.23 -3.18
C LEU A 90 3.42 -1.32 -3.95
N ALA A 91 3.05 -0.06 -4.18
CA ALA A 91 3.86 0.90 -4.92
C ALA A 91 5.22 1.18 -4.22
N GLU A 92 5.22 1.40 -2.91
CA GLU A 92 6.44 1.59 -2.13
C GLU A 92 7.32 0.33 -2.15
N ALA A 93 6.73 -0.85 -1.97
CA ALA A 93 7.45 -2.11 -2.02
C ALA A 93 8.06 -2.39 -3.40
N LEU A 94 7.36 -2.05 -4.50
CA LEU A 94 7.89 -2.17 -5.86
C LEU A 94 9.10 -1.27 -6.10
N ARG A 95 9.20 -0.14 -5.39
CA ARG A 95 10.37 0.76 -5.41
C ARG A 95 11.46 0.38 -4.40
N GLY A 96 11.25 -0.66 -3.60
CA GLY A 96 12.22 -1.13 -2.61
C GLY A 96 12.22 -0.35 -1.30
N HIS A 97 11.18 0.43 -1.03
CA HIS A 97 11.02 1.21 0.20
C HIS A 97 10.33 0.35 1.28
N GLY A 98 11.03 -0.65 1.80
CA GLY A 98 10.47 -1.65 2.72
C GLY A 98 9.94 -1.06 4.02
N GLU A 99 10.66 -0.12 4.62
CA GLU A 99 10.24 0.61 5.82
C GLU A 99 8.91 1.35 5.59
N ARG A 100 8.79 2.11 4.51
CA ARG A 100 7.58 2.87 4.21
C ARG A 100 6.40 1.97 3.88
N ALA A 101 6.62 0.92 3.09
CA ALA A 101 5.59 -0.06 2.78
C ALA A 101 5.01 -0.70 4.04
N PHE A 102 5.87 -1.10 4.98
CA PHE A 102 5.45 -1.68 6.24
C PHE A 102 4.76 -0.66 7.16
N ASN A 103 5.24 0.59 7.21
CA ASN A 103 4.61 1.66 7.97
C ASN A 103 3.17 1.94 7.48
N TYR A 104 2.94 2.06 6.17
CA TYR A 104 1.59 2.19 5.61
C TYR A 104 0.67 1.02 5.98
N PHE A 105 1.23 -0.20 6.00
CA PHE A 105 0.48 -1.37 6.47
C PHE A 105 0.07 -1.23 7.94
N ILE A 106 1.00 -0.91 8.83
CA ILE A 106 0.75 -0.78 10.28
C ILE A 106 -0.22 0.36 10.58
N GLU A 107 -0.07 1.51 9.93
CA GLU A 107 -0.95 2.68 10.10
C GLU A 107 -2.41 2.37 9.76
N ASN A 108 -2.66 1.46 8.80
CA ASN A 108 -4.02 1.08 8.40
C ASN A 108 -4.50 -0.26 8.99
N ALA A 109 -3.61 -1.10 9.52
CA ALA A 109 -3.98 -2.42 10.02
C ALA A 109 -4.90 -2.36 11.25
N PRO A 110 -6.07 -3.01 11.24
CA PRO A 110 -7.03 -2.94 12.35
C PRO A 110 -6.43 -3.30 13.70
N ALA A 111 -5.68 -4.40 13.75
CA ALA A 111 -5.06 -4.90 14.98
C ALA A 111 -4.00 -3.93 15.55
N ALA A 112 -3.26 -3.24 14.68
CA ALA A 112 -2.25 -2.26 15.09
C ALA A 112 -2.86 -0.97 15.68
N GLN A 113 -4.13 -0.70 15.39
CA GLN A 113 -4.87 0.47 15.89
C GLN A 113 -5.69 0.17 17.15
N ASN A 114 -5.52 -1.00 17.76
CA ASN A 114 -6.34 -1.43 18.90
C ASN A 114 -6.12 -0.56 20.17
N ASN A 115 -4.93 -0.01 20.35
CA ASN A 115 -4.63 0.96 21.41
C ASN A 115 -5.36 2.31 21.25
N ARG A 116 -5.99 2.53 20.10
CA ARG A 116 -6.77 3.73 19.73
C ARG A 116 -8.25 3.39 19.50
N ALA A 117 -8.75 2.32 20.08
CA ALA A 117 -10.12 1.84 19.89
C ALA A 117 -11.19 2.90 20.20
N GLU A 118 -10.97 3.74 21.20
CA GLU A 118 -11.82 4.88 21.58
C GLU A 118 -12.01 5.90 20.43
N ILE A 119 -10.98 6.10 19.62
CA ILE A 119 -10.99 7.00 18.47
C ILE A 119 -11.55 6.26 17.26
N ARG A 120 -10.96 5.08 16.95
CA ARG A 120 -11.29 4.31 15.76
C ARG A 120 -12.74 3.83 15.72
N ARG A 121 -13.29 3.38 16.85
CA ARG A 121 -14.68 2.93 17.02
C ARG A 121 -15.13 1.85 16.04
N LEU A 122 -14.25 0.89 15.78
CA LEU A 122 -14.47 -0.23 14.88
C LEU A 122 -13.85 -1.48 15.51
N GLU A 123 -14.32 -2.67 15.14
CA GLU A 123 -13.78 -3.93 15.64
C GLU A 123 -12.28 -4.07 15.32
N PRO A 124 -11.47 -4.64 16.24
CA PRO A 124 -9.99 -4.68 16.10
C PRO A 124 -9.50 -5.60 14.98
N TYR A 125 -10.38 -6.35 14.34
CA TYR A 125 -10.09 -7.28 13.24
C TYR A 125 -10.81 -6.93 11.93
N CYS A 126 -11.48 -5.76 11.87
CA CYS A 126 -12.32 -5.37 10.75
C CYS A 126 -11.73 -4.12 10.05
N TYR A 127 -11.62 -4.18 8.73
CA TYR A 127 -11.44 -2.97 7.93
C TYR A 127 -12.76 -2.24 7.75
N GLY A 128 -12.76 -0.93 7.97
CA GLY A 128 -13.81 -0.05 7.50
C GLY A 128 -13.58 0.38 6.06
N GLN A 129 -14.59 0.95 5.41
CA GLN A 129 -14.44 1.51 4.07
C GLN A 129 -13.49 2.71 4.08
N PHE A 130 -13.64 3.59 5.09
CA PHE A 130 -12.77 4.74 5.27
C PHE A 130 -12.60 5.10 6.75
N THR A 131 -11.52 5.82 7.02
CA THR A 131 -11.26 6.50 8.28
C THR A 131 -11.27 8.00 8.02
N GLU A 132 -11.81 8.80 8.95
CA GLU A 132 -11.82 10.24 8.82
C GLU A 132 -10.38 10.79 8.81
N GLY A 133 -10.06 11.60 7.81
CA GLY A 133 -8.73 12.17 7.58
C GLY A 133 -8.46 13.41 8.44
N LYS A 134 -7.23 13.92 8.35
CA LYS A 134 -6.71 15.06 9.15
C LYS A 134 -7.54 16.35 9.08
N HIS A 135 -8.38 16.50 8.07
CA HIS A 135 -9.27 17.66 7.89
C HIS A 135 -10.63 17.53 8.58
N SER A 136 -10.92 16.35 9.16
CA SER A 136 -12.14 16.13 9.92
C SER A 136 -11.94 16.42 11.41
N PRO A 137 -12.96 16.96 12.10
CA PRO A 137 -12.95 17.08 13.56
C PRO A 137 -12.91 15.72 14.28
N ASN A 138 -13.26 14.63 13.60
CA ASN A 138 -13.22 13.26 14.14
C ASN A 138 -12.07 12.45 13.54
N PHE A 139 -10.93 13.05 13.29
CA PHE A 139 -9.75 12.39 12.73
C PHE A 139 -9.46 11.05 13.40
N GLY A 140 -9.28 10.00 12.59
CA GLY A 140 -9.03 8.64 13.04
C GLY A 140 -10.27 7.77 13.24
N ARG A 141 -11.49 8.34 13.21
CA ARG A 141 -12.73 7.57 13.33
C ARG A 141 -13.03 6.80 12.05
N SER A 142 -13.18 5.48 12.16
CA SER A 142 -13.49 4.59 11.04
C SER A 142 -15.00 4.38 10.85
N HIS A 143 -15.38 4.11 9.61
CA HIS A 143 -16.77 3.98 9.19
C HIS A 143 -17.01 2.84 8.20
N VAL A 144 -18.26 2.43 8.11
CA VAL A 144 -18.76 1.42 7.15
C VAL A 144 -18.02 0.10 7.30
N HIS A 145 -18.36 -0.60 8.37
CA HIS A 145 -17.79 -1.89 8.76
C HIS A 145 -18.00 -2.93 7.66
N TRP A 146 -17.03 -3.75 7.37
CA TRP A 146 -17.08 -4.90 6.47
C TRP A 146 -17.35 -4.62 4.98
N LEU A 147 -17.87 -3.46 4.62
CA LEU A 147 -18.21 -3.08 3.24
C LEU A 147 -17.04 -2.43 2.53
N THR A 148 -15.99 -3.20 2.26
CA THR A 148 -14.76 -2.70 1.62
C THR A 148 -13.98 -3.82 0.96
N GLY A 149 -13.29 -3.50 -0.14
CA GLY A 149 -12.30 -4.37 -0.78
C GLY A 149 -10.91 -4.31 -0.15
N THR A 150 -10.75 -3.66 1.00
CA THR A 150 -9.45 -3.38 1.63
C THR A 150 -8.65 -4.64 1.92
N ALA A 151 -9.28 -5.67 2.48
CA ALA A 151 -8.57 -6.89 2.86
C ALA A 151 -7.83 -7.52 1.67
N SER A 152 -8.45 -7.55 0.48
CA SER A 152 -7.82 -8.10 -0.72
C SER A 152 -6.69 -7.22 -1.24
N THR A 153 -6.87 -5.90 -1.29
CA THR A 153 -5.81 -4.99 -1.78
C THR A 153 -4.62 -4.94 -0.83
N VAL A 154 -4.86 -4.93 0.48
CA VAL A 154 -3.79 -4.98 1.49
C VAL A 154 -3.08 -6.33 1.47
N MET A 155 -3.81 -7.45 1.30
CA MET A 155 -3.20 -8.77 1.15
C MET A 155 -2.23 -8.81 -0.05
N VAL A 156 -2.64 -8.26 -1.20
CA VAL A 156 -1.74 -8.15 -2.37
C VAL A 156 -0.55 -7.25 -2.04
N GLY A 157 -0.77 -6.09 -1.42
CA GLY A 157 0.31 -5.20 -0.98
C GLY A 157 1.31 -5.88 -0.05
N CYS A 158 0.84 -6.72 0.88
CA CYS A 158 1.70 -7.47 1.79
C CYS A 158 2.40 -8.65 1.10
N VAL A 159 1.66 -9.52 0.40
CA VAL A 159 2.21 -10.76 -0.16
C VAL A 159 3.09 -10.48 -1.37
N GLU A 160 2.62 -9.71 -2.33
CA GLU A 160 3.38 -9.40 -3.55
C GLU A 160 4.34 -8.23 -3.35
N GLY A 161 3.99 -7.28 -2.49
CA GLY A 161 4.81 -6.12 -2.14
C GLY A 161 5.85 -6.46 -1.07
N ILE A 162 5.45 -6.46 0.21
CA ILE A 162 6.36 -6.56 1.36
C ILE A 162 7.08 -7.92 1.35
N LEU A 163 6.36 -9.04 1.33
CA LEU A 163 6.96 -10.38 1.32
C LEU A 163 7.59 -10.72 -0.04
N GLY A 164 7.24 -10.00 -1.09
CA GLY A 164 7.87 -10.09 -2.38
C GLY A 164 7.57 -11.36 -3.18
N MET A 165 6.48 -12.06 -2.87
CA MET A 165 6.03 -13.24 -3.63
C MET A 165 5.21 -12.78 -4.84
N ARG A 166 5.84 -12.60 -5.98
CA ARG A 166 5.22 -12.04 -7.21
C ARG A 166 5.00 -13.14 -8.24
N PRO A 167 3.79 -13.71 -8.32
CA PRO A 167 3.48 -14.72 -9.32
C PRO A 167 3.37 -14.08 -10.71
N ASP A 168 3.82 -14.82 -11.72
CA ASP A 168 3.51 -14.54 -13.11
C ASP A 168 3.04 -15.80 -13.82
N PHE A 169 2.83 -15.74 -15.14
CA PHE A 169 2.33 -16.88 -15.90
C PHE A 169 3.30 -18.07 -15.89
N TYR A 170 4.61 -17.83 -15.82
CA TYR A 170 5.64 -18.85 -15.98
C TYR A 170 6.29 -19.30 -14.67
N GLY A 171 5.98 -18.65 -13.54
CA GLY A 171 6.61 -19.02 -12.27
C GLY A 171 6.35 -18.05 -11.13
N LEU A 172 7.36 -17.89 -10.27
CA LEU A 172 7.28 -17.05 -9.07
C LEU A 172 8.58 -16.24 -8.92
N LYS A 173 8.46 -14.93 -8.91
CA LYS A 173 9.56 -14.04 -8.55
C LYS A 173 9.59 -13.81 -7.04
N ILE A 174 10.79 -13.88 -6.43
CA ILE A 174 11.03 -13.59 -5.02
C ILE A 174 11.79 -12.26 -4.92
N ALA A 175 11.11 -11.23 -4.41
CA ALA A 175 11.66 -9.87 -4.33
C ALA A 175 11.10 -9.14 -3.09
N PRO A 176 11.51 -9.55 -1.87
CA PRO A 176 11.04 -8.94 -0.63
C PRO A 176 11.42 -7.46 -0.55
N SER A 177 10.57 -6.70 0.15
CA SER A 177 10.79 -5.30 0.47
C SER A 177 10.30 -5.07 1.89
N VAL A 178 11.21 -5.17 2.86
CA VAL A 178 10.92 -5.34 4.29
C VAL A 178 11.66 -4.30 5.13
N PRO A 179 11.24 -4.07 6.39
CA PRO A 179 12.01 -3.28 7.34
C PRO A 179 13.43 -3.83 7.53
N LYS A 180 14.39 -2.93 7.73
CA LYS A 180 15.81 -3.28 7.92
C LYS A 180 16.07 -4.16 9.13
N GLU A 181 15.26 -4.03 10.17
CA GLU A 181 15.36 -4.81 11.38
C GLU A 181 14.88 -6.26 11.24
N TRP A 182 14.26 -6.63 10.11
CA TRP A 182 13.89 -8.01 9.84
C TRP A 182 15.11 -8.80 9.35
N GLU A 183 15.74 -9.52 10.25
CA GLU A 183 16.95 -10.32 9.97
C GLU A 183 16.62 -11.64 9.27
N GLU A 184 15.51 -12.26 9.65
CA GLU A 184 15.02 -13.52 9.08
C GLU A 184 13.50 -13.62 9.22
N PHE A 185 12.84 -14.19 8.21
CA PHE A 185 11.43 -14.57 8.29
C PHE A 185 11.13 -15.77 7.40
N GLU A 186 10.03 -16.45 7.68
CA GLU A 186 9.60 -17.62 6.95
C GLU A 186 8.19 -17.42 6.35
N ILE A 187 7.96 -18.04 5.21
CA ILE A 187 6.66 -18.05 4.54
C ILE A 187 6.31 -19.50 4.19
N GLU A 188 5.17 -19.96 4.63
CA GLU A 188 4.56 -21.20 4.14
C GLU A 188 3.39 -20.88 3.23
N LYS A 189 3.36 -21.46 2.05
CA LYS A 189 2.33 -21.18 1.05
C LYS A 189 2.13 -22.34 0.08
N ASP A 190 0.87 -22.71 -0.13
CA ASP A 190 0.51 -23.53 -1.27
C ASP A 190 0.45 -22.68 -2.53
N PHE A 191 1.18 -23.10 -3.56
CA PHE A 191 1.24 -22.40 -4.82
C PHE A 191 1.27 -23.39 -6.00
N ARG A 192 0.23 -23.37 -6.82
CA ARG A 192 0.09 -24.19 -8.03
C ARG A 192 0.32 -25.69 -7.82
N GLY A 193 -0.16 -26.21 -6.69
CA GLY A 193 -0.05 -27.64 -6.34
C GLY A 193 1.21 -28.01 -5.55
N SER A 194 2.12 -27.09 -5.35
CA SER A 194 3.31 -27.28 -4.52
C SER A 194 3.14 -26.59 -3.18
N HIS A 195 3.69 -27.21 -2.14
CA HIS A 195 3.83 -26.57 -0.83
C HIS A 195 5.22 -25.92 -0.74
N LEU A 196 5.24 -24.62 -0.60
CA LEU A 196 6.47 -23.83 -0.51
C LEU A 196 6.77 -23.48 0.94
N HIS A 197 7.98 -23.79 1.40
CA HIS A 197 8.55 -23.24 2.63
C HIS A 197 9.72 -22.34 2.23
N ILE A 198 9.56 -21.04 2.42
CA ILE A 198 10.50 -20.01 1.98
C ILE A 198 11.13 -19.38 3.21
N ILE A 199 12.44 -19.46 3.33
CA ILE A 199 13.22 -18.81 4.39
C ILE A 199 13.97 -17.64 3.76
N VAL A 200 13.69 -16.44 4.24
CA VAL A 200 14.37 -15.21 3.82
C VAL A 200 15.32 -14.76 4.91
N LYS A 201 16.60 -14.64 4.56
CA LYS A 201 17.66 -14.19 5.46
C LYS A 201 18.20 -12.85 5.00
N ASN A 202 18.24 -11.88 5.92
CA ASN A 202 18.64 -10.50 5.65
C ASN A 202 19.75 -10.02 6.61
N PRO A 203 20.91 -10.72 6.65
CA PRO A 203 22.01 -10.36 7.55
C PRO A 203 22.64 -9.00 7.22
N GLY A 204 22.39 -8.47 6.02
CA GLY A 204 22.85 -7.17 5.57
C GLY A 204 21.92 -6.03 5.90
N HIS A 205 20.77 -6.27 6.54
CA HIS A 205 19.77 -5.26 6.87
C HIS A 205 19.33 -4.42 5.66
N ALA A 206 19.17 -5.08 4.50
CA ALA A 206 18.68 -4.44 3.28
C ALA A 206 17.17 -4.24 3.32
N GLU A 207 16.68 -3.14 2.78
CA GLU A 207 15.23 -2.91 2.65
C GLU A 207 14.60 -3.71 1.52
N SER A 208 15.37 -4.10 0.51
CA SER A 208 14.81 -4.78 -0.64
C SER A 208 15.82 -5.61 -1.40
N GLY A 209 15.28 -6.49 -2.25
CA GLY A 209 16.06 -7.29 -3.19
C GLY A 209 16.21 -8.75 -2.77
N CYS A 210 16.89 -9.50 -3.63
CA CYS A 210 17.25 -10.89 -3.40
C CYS A 210 18.61 -11.13 -4.08
N GLU A 211 19.66 -11.26 -3.29
CA GLU A 211 21.02 -11.46 -3.82
C GLU A 211 21.23 -12.89 -4.31
N LYS A 212 20.69 -13.87 -3.57
CA LYS A 212 20.82 -15.29 -3.90
C LYS A 212 19.51 -16.00 -3.58
N LEU A 213 19.07 -16.83 -4.52
CA LEU A 213 17.91 -17.70 -4.36
C LEU A 213 18.33 -19.16 -4.53
N PHE A 214 17.90 -20.02 -3.62
CA PHE A 214 18.11 -21.48 -3.70
C PHE A 214 16.75 -22.17 -3.68
N VAL A 215 16.56 -23.15 -4.56
CA VAL A 215 15.39 -24.04 -4.58
C VAL A 215 15.87 -25.46 -4.34
N ASN A 216 15.45 -26.08 -3.25
CA ASN A 216 15.88 -27.43 -2.85
C ASN A 216 17.42 -27.63 -2.87
N GLY A 217 18.15 -26.58 -2.46
CA GLY A 217 19.62 -26.59 -2.42
C GLY A 217 20.31 -26.22 -3.76
N GLU A 218 19.58 -26.05 -4.84
CA GLU A 218 20.11 -25.60 -6.13
C GLU A 218 20.01 -24.08 -6.25
N GLN A 219 21.12 -23.42 -6.53
CA GLN A 219 21.14 -21.97 -6.72
C GLN A 219 20.50 -21.58 -8.06
N MET A 220 19.52 -20.67 -8.02
CA MET A 220 18.90 -20.08 -9.20
C MET A 220 19.82 -19.02 -9.81
N LYS A 221 19.65 -18.78 -11.10
CA LYS A 221 20.43 -17.77 -11.84
C LYS A 221 20.11 -16.34 -11.39
N ASP A 222 18.84 -16.14 -11.01
CA ASP A 222 18.29 -14.85 -10.57
C ASP A 222 17.26 -15.08 -9.46
N ASN A 223 16.47 -14.09 -9.15
CA ASN A 223 15.43 -14.15 -8.11
C ASN A 223 14.09 -14.73 -8.63
N TYR A 224 14.14 -15.65 -9.58
CA TYR A 224 12.97 -16.24 -10.22
C TYR A 224 12.96 -17.76 -10.14
N ILE A 225 11.83 -18.32 -9.75
CA ILE A 225 11.57 -19.78 -9.71
C ILE A 225 10.66 -20.11 -10.88
N PRO A 226 11.16 -20.79 -11.92
CA PRO A 226 10.33 -21.18 -13.04
C PRO A 226 9.36 -22.30 -12.65
N GLN A 227 8.24 -22.42 -13.38
CA GLN A 227 7.13 -23.33 -13.06
C GLN A 227 7.57 -24.80 -12.92
N GLU A 228 8.53 -25.24 -13.72
CA GLU A 228 9.06 -26.62 -13.68
C GLU A 228 9.83 -26.95 -12.39
N LYS A 229 10.26 -25.94 -11.64
CA LYS A 229 10.91 -26.10 -10.31
C LYS A 229 9.89 -26.05 -9.17
N LEU A 230 8.63 -25.74 -9.47
CA LEU A 230 7.52 -25.65 -8.53
C LEU A 230 6.65 -26.92 -8.51
N SER A 231 7.05 -27.95 -9.21
CA SER A 231 6.33 -29.25 -9.32
C SER A 231 6.99 -30.33 -8.46
#